data_bad9db0be05a8e1f20cf65ef8ba1f85b
#
_entry.id   bad9db0be05a8e1f20cf65ef8ba1f85b
#
_cell.length_a   1.000
_cell.length_b   1.000
_cell.length_c   1.000
_cell.angle_alpha   90.00
_cell.angle_beta   90.00
_cell.angle_gamma   90.00
#
_symmetry.space_group_name_H-M   'P 1'
#
loop_
_entity.id
_entity.type
_entity.pdbx_description
1 polymer ?
#
loop_
_entity_poly.entity_id
_entity_poly.type
_entity_poly.pdbx_seq_one_letter_code
_entity_poly.pdbx_strand_id
1 'polypeptide(L)'
;MRNVASASVSLGSLGLLRLFGVSWSWSLAAGLGVYLGTSSWKYFYIAARTAKRDLNGLYVLLRVKLALWRHMRCGSTIPSIFAQTVKLHPNKPALIYEATGETWTFTQLDQLCNSVAQWARGQGWVSGDVVAIFMESRPLQVALWLGLAKVGVESALINFNLRRDSLLHCIGVSGSRGIVFGAELADAMLEVSSSLAESMVRFCTGELSAEQLARLGAQPLDPILASASKLPPPPYRLFYIYTSGTTGLPKAAIVVHSRYYRIAAFGYYAFRMRHDDIIYDCLPLYHSAGNIMGVGQCLINGLTVVVKKKFSASRFWEDCIKYNCTVVQYIGEICRYLLSQPVRPSEKGHRVRLALGNGLRPSVWEAFTERFGVAQIGEFYGATECNCSIANMDGKVGACGFNSRILPNVYPIRLVKVDEETMELVRNSQGLCVPCRPGEPGLLVGRINQQDPLRRFDGYASQDATRKKIAHNVFKKNDSAYLSGVEGKAGMAAIADTMGSFDCTAFFREVQRVLPPYARPVFLRISPHVDTTGTFKIQKIRLQREGYDPRLTTDQIYFLNARAGRYEAVDEELYNAIVEGRMSL
;
A
#
# COMPACT_ATOMS: atom_id res chain seq x y z
N MET A 1 -21.06 3.46 -31.11
CA MET A 1 -22.00 3.51 -32.26
C MET A 1 -23.46 3.26 -31.85
N ARG A 2 -23.84 2.23 -31.09
CA ARG A 2 -25.24 1.98 -30.68
C ARG A 2 -25.93 3.18 -29.98
N ASN A 3 -25.25 3.88 -29.09
CA ASN A 3 -25.83 5.02 -28.36
C ASN A 3 -26.11 6.25 -29.22
N VAL A 4 -25.31 6.45 -30.29
CA VAL A 4 -25.53 7.55 -31.24
C VAL A 4 -26.78 7.24 -32.10
N ALA A 5 -26.91 5.99 -32.55
CA ALA A 5 -28.09 5.56 -33.28
C ALA A 5 -29.39 5.67 -32.44
N SER A 6 -29.34 5.26 -31.15
CA SER A 6 -30.48 5.41 -30.25
C SER A 6 -30.85 6.86 -29.98
N ALA A 7 -29.87 7.75 -29.84
CA ALA A 7 -30.10 9.20 -29.69
C ALA A 7 -30.73 9.80 -30.93
N SER A 8 -30.25 9.41 -32.13
CA SER A 8 -30.81 9.88 -33.41
C SER A 8 -32.25 9.42 -33.60
N VAL A 9 -32.57 8.16 -33.30
CA VAL A 9 -33.96 7.63 -33.35
C VAL A 9 -34.86 8.33 -32.35
N SER A 10 -34.37 8.60 -31.14
CA SER A 10 -35.15 9.32 -30.09
C SER A 10 -35.41 10.77 -30.49
N LEU A 11 -34.42 11.49 -31.02
CA LEU A 11 -34.57 12.85 -31.53
C LEU A 11 -35.51 12.89 -32.72
N GLY A 12 -35.42 11.93 -33.63
CA GLY A 12 -36.31 11.79 -34.77
C GLY A 12 -37.76 11.54 -34.34
N SER A 13 -38.02 10.67 -33.37
CA SER A 13 -39.36 10.42 -32.81
C SER A 13 -39.93 11.64 -32.08
N LEU A 14 -39.09 12.40 -31.35
CA LEU A 14 -39.48 13.65 -30.71
C LEU A 14 -39.89 14.70 -31.74
N GLY A 15 -39.10 14.85 -32.80
CA GLY A 15 -39.38 15.76 -33.90
C GLY A 15 -40.72 15.40 -34.64
N LEU A 16 -40.92 14.11 -34.93
CA LEU A 16 -42.15 13.61 -35.53
C LEU A 16 -43.38 13.91 -34.67
N LEU A 17 -43.32 13.60 -33.38
CA LEU A 17 -44.45 13.87 -32.44
C LEU A 17 -44.75 15.37 -32.34
N ARG A 18 -43.73 16.23 -32.44
CA ARG A 18 -43.95 17.68 -32.50
C ARG A 18 -44.61 18.14 -33.81
N LEU A 19 -44.27 17.54 -34.91
CA LEU A 19 -44.92 17.80 -36.20
C LEU A 19 -46.41 17.44 -36.19
N PHE A 20 -46.80 16.41 -35.42
CA PHE A 20 -48.21 16.02 -35.21
C PHE A 20 -48.92 16.79 -34.09
N GLY A 21 -48.32 17.88 -33.55
CA GLY A 21 -48.96 18.75 -32.58
C GLY A 21 -49.00 18.21 -31.15
N VAL A 22 -48.32 17.11 -30.85
CA VAL A 22 -48.23 16.54 -29.47
C VAL A 22 -47.53 17.53 -28.55
N SER A 23 -48.03 17.71 -27.33
CA SER A 23 -47.41 18.63 -26.37
C SER A 23 -45.94 18.28 -26.03
N TRP A 24 -45.17 19.28 -25.65
CA TRP A 24 -43.75 19.08 -25.32
C TRP A 24 -43.50 18.02 -24.24
N SER A 25 -44.35 18.00 -23.21
CA SER A 25 -44.22 17.02 -22.12
C SER A 25 -44.39 15.59 -22.62
N TRP A 26 -45.41 15.31 -23.43
CA TRP A 26 -45.62 13.98 -24.01
C TRP A 26 -44.60 13.62 -25.09
N SER A 27 -44.15 14.58 -25.91
CA SER A 27 -43.11 14.36 -26.90
C SER A 27 -41.78 14.03 -26.25
N LEU A 28 -41.41 14.72 -25.16
CA LEU A 28 -40.22 14.44 -24.37
C LEU A 28 -40.31 13.09 -23.66
N ALA A 29 -41.48 12.77 -23.07
CA ALA A 29 -41.70 11.49 -22.42
C ALA A 29 -41.59 10.31 -23.41
N ALA A 30 -42.18 10.45 -24.59
CA ALA A 30 -42.10 9.44 -25.65
C ALA A 30 -40.70 9.32 -26.23
N GLY A 31 -40.03 10.45 -26.49
CA GLY A 31 -38.61 10.46 -26.93
C GLY A 31 -37.70 9.80 -25.92
N LEU A 32 -37.87 10.07 -24.63
CA LEU A 32 -37.17 9.41 -23.55
C LEU A 32 -37.49 7.91 -23.50
N GLY A 33 -38.76 7.52 -23.67
CA GLY A 33 -39.18 6.12 -23.74
C GLY A 33 -38.54 5.36 -24.89
N VAL A 34 -38.50 5.96 -26.08
CA VAL A 34 -37.83 5.40 -27.26
C VAL A 34 -36.31 5.28 -27.02
N TYR A 35 -35.68 6.30 -26.44
CA TYR A 35 -34.26 6.27 -26.09
C TYR A 35 -33.96 5.16 -25.07
N LEU A 36 -34.75 5.04 -24.03
CA LEU A 36 -34.63 3.98 -23.02
C LEU A 36 -34.88 2.59 -23.60
N GLY A 37 -35.84 2.44 -24.49
CA GLY A 37 -36.16 1.16 -25.13
C GLY A 37 -35.16 0.70 -26.18
N THR A 38 -34.55 1.63 -26.93
CA THR A 38 -33.55 1.34 -27.97
C THR A 38 -32.13 1.35 -27.46
N SER A 39 -31.82 2.13 -26.45
CA SER A 39 -30.52 2.06 -25.76
C SER A 39 -30.55 1.02 -24.65
N SER A 40 -29.37 0.55 -24.26
CA SER A 40 -29.21 -0.52 -23.27
C SER A 40 -29.87 -0.15 -21.94
N TRP A 41 -31.17 -0.43 -21.77
CA TRP A 41 -31.92 -0.21 -20.53
C TRP A 41 -31.16 -0.71 -19.30
N LYS A 42 -30.39 -1.81 -19.45
CA LYS A 42 -29.46 -2.32 -18.44
C LYS A 42 -28.43 -1.29 -17.96
N TYR A 43 -27.99 -0.38 -18.86
CA TYR A 43 -27.08 0.71 -18.48
C TYR A 43 -27.77 1.71 -17.54
N PHE A 44 -28.98 2.12 -17.86
CA PHE A 44 -29.72 3.07 -17.00
C PHE A 44 -30.09 2.47 -15.65
N TYR A 45 -30.47 1.20 -15.63
CA TYR A 45 -30.71 0.48 -14.40
C TYR A 45 -29.46 0.41 -13.50
N ILE A 46 -28.31 0.05 -14.08
CA ILE A 46 -27.02 0.03 -13.36
C ILE A 46 -26.67 1.45 -12.91
N ALA A 47 -26.80 2.45 -13.78
CA ALA A 47 -26.50 3.85 -13.48
C ALA A 47 -27.35 4.35 -12.31
N ALA A 48 -28.65 4.11 -12.32
CA ALA A 48 -29.55 4.49 -11.22
C ALA A 48 -29.17 3.83 -9.89
N ARG A 49 -28.83 2.53 -9.91
CA ARG A 49 -28.39 1.81 -8.70
C ARG A 49 -27.04 2.25 -8.16
N THR A 50 -26.15 2.73 -9.03
CA THR A 50 -24.77 3.11 -8.64
C THR A 50 -24.60 4.62 -8.49
N ALA A 51 -25.57 5.44 -8.88
CA ALA A 51 -25.49 6.91 -8.92
C ALA A 51 -24.99 7.50 -7.59
N LYS A 52 -25.57 7.09 -6.47
CA LYS A 52 -25.17 7.58 -5.13
C LYS A 52 -23.69 7.35 -4.85
N ARG A 53 -23.19 6.14 -5.12
CA ARG A 53 -21.78 5.77 -4.94
C ARG A 53 -20.89 6.53 -5.92
N ASP A 54 -21.26 6.57 -7.20
CA ASP A 54 -20.46 7.18 -8.26
C ASP A 54 -20.36 8.70 -8.08
N LEU A 55 -21.44 9.37 -7.65
CA LEU A 55 -21.45 10.80 -7.30
C LEU A 55 -20.62 11.08 -6.04
N ASN A 56 -20.70 10.21 -5.02
CA ASN A 56 -19.82 10.32 -3.85
C ASN A 56 -18.34 10.17 -4.25
N GLY A 57 -18.02 9.23 -5.12
CA GLY A 57 -16.66 9.06 -5.67
C GLY A 57 -16.19 10.30 -6.43
N LEU A 58 -17.06 10.90 -7.26
CA LEU A 58 -16.76 12.16 -7.94
C LEU A 58 -16.50 13.29 -6.95
N TYR A 59 -17.33 13.43 -5.92
CA TYR A 59 -17.15 14.42 -4.86
C TYR A 59 -15.77 14.27 -4.17
N VAL A 60 -15.39 13.05 -3.78
CA VAL A 60 -14.09 12.78 -3.17
C VAL A 60 -12.94 13.17 -4.11
N LEU A 61 -13.01 12.77 -5.39
CA LEU A 61 -11.99 13.11 -6.37
C LEU A 61 -11.87 14.62 -6.59
N LEU A 62 -12.99 15.34 -6.67
CA LEU A 62 -13.00 16.80 -6.83
C LEU A 62 -12.41 17.51 -5.60
N ARG A 63 -12.77 17.06 -4.39
CA ARG A 63 -12.21 17.61 -3.13
C ARG A 63 -10.69 17.43 -3.09
N VAL A 64 -10.20 16.22 -3.35
CA VAL A 64 -8.77 15.93 -3.36
C VAL A 64 -8.05 16.71 -4.46
N LYS A 65 -8.62 16.77 -5.66
CA LYS A 65 -8.03 17.49 -6.81
C LYS A 65 -7.93 18.98 -6.56
N LEU A 66 -8.98 19.60 -6.01
CA LEU A 66 -9.01 21.03 -5.70
C LEU A 66 -7.98 21.38 -4.61
N ALA A 67 -7.91 20.56 -3.56
CA ALA A 67 -6.94 20.75 -2.49
C ALA A 67 -5.49 20.59 -3.00
N LEU A 68 -5.22 19.55 -3.79
CA LEU A 68 -3.91 19.36 -4.44
C LEU A 68 -3.53 20.53 -5.34
N TRP A 69 -4.45 20.99 -6.17
CA TRP A 69 -4.21 22.13 -7.05
C TRP A 69 -3.87 23.39 -6.25
N ARG A 70 -4.59 23.65 -5.15
CA ARG A 70 -4.29 24.76 -4.24
C ARG A 70 -2.89 24.64 -3.63
N HIS A 71 -2.54 23.47 -3.07
CA HIS A 71 -1.23 23.21 -2.49
C HIS A 71 -0.10 23.31 -3.51
N MET A 72 -0.30 22.79 -4.71
CA MET A 72 0.71 22.90 -5.78
C MET A 72 0.94 24.34 -6.22
N ARG A 73 -0.13 25.15 -6.34
CA ARG A 73 0.01 26.58 -6.66
C ARG A 73 0.75 27.36 -5.58
N CYS A 74 0.55 27.01 -4.33
CA CYS A 74 1.23 27.64 -3.19
C CYS A 74 2.64 27.06 -2.93
N GLY A 75 3.12 26.09 -3.74
CA GLY A 75 4.39 25.41 -3.48
C GLY A 75 4.41 24.67 -2.14
N SER A 76 3.23 24.24 -1.63
CA SER A 76 3.14 23.59 -0.32
C SER A 76 3.80 22.23 -0.30
N THR A 77 4.54 21.97 0.79
CA THR A 77 5.16 20.67 1.11
C THR A 77 4.46 20.03 2.31
N ILE A 78 4.69 18.74 2.59
CA ILE A 78 4.10 18.11 3.77
C ILE A 78 4.52 18.82 5.06
N PRO A 79 5.81 19.20 5.28
CA PRO A 79 6.18 20.03 6.43
C PRO A 79 5.42 21.35 6.53
N SER A 80 5.20 22.05 5.40
CA SER A 80 4.46 23.33 5.43
C SER A 80 2.97 23.15 5.71
N ILE A 81 2.35 22.06 5.26
CA ILE A 81 0.98 21.68 5.60
C ILE A 81 0.90 21.32 7.08
N PHE A 82 1.84 20.53 7.58
CA PHE A 82 1.91 20.17 8.99
C PHE A 82 2.05 21.42 9.89
N ALA A 83 2.89 22.39 9.50
CA ALA A 83 3.01 23.66 10.24
C ALA A 83 1.68 24.44 10.34
N GLN A 84 0.80 24.33 9.32
CA GLN A 84 -0.57 24.87 9.40
C GLN A 84 -1.43 24.08 10.39
N THR A 85 -1.32 22.76 10.38
CA THR A 85 -2.03 21.87 11.32
C THR A 85 -1.60 22.14 12.77
N VAL A 86 -0.30 22.36 13.02
CA VAL A 86 0.23 22.75 14.35
C VAL A 86 -0.40 24.05 14.84
N LYS A 87 -0.52 25.06 13.96
CA LYS A 87 -1.17 26.34 14.33
C LYS A 87 -2.65 26.17 14.70
N LEU A 88 -3.34 25.23 14.07
CA LEU A 88 -4.77 24.97 14.35
C LEU A 88 -4.97 24.14 15.62
N HIS A 89 -4.03 23.25 15.95
CA HIS A 89 -4.17 22.27 17.03
C HIS A 89 -2.93 22.17 17.94
N PRO A 90 -2.35 23.26 18.44
CA PRO A 90 -1.02 23.26 19.08
C PRO A 90 -0.91 22.28 20.25
N ASN A 91 -1.92 22.23 21.10
CA ASN A 91 -1.93 21.46 22.36
C ASN A 91 -2.65 20.12 22.25
N LYS A 92 -3.24 19.80 21.07
CA LYS A 92 -3.90 18.51 20.85
C LYS A 92 -2.84 17.40 20.79
N PRO A 93 -3.10 16.20 21.33
CA PRO A 93 -2.27 15.03 21.08
C PRO A 93 -2.16 14.75 19.57
N ALA A 94 -0.95 14.72 19.05
CA ALA A 94 -0.64 14.34 17.68
C ALA A 94 -0.34 12.84 17.59
N LEU A 95 0.66 12.41 18.35
CA LEU A 95 1.10 11.01 18.41
C LEU A 95 1.09 10.54 19.87
N ILE A 96 0.59 9.33 20.09
CA ILE A 96 0.65 8.63 21.35
C ILE A 96 1.45 7.34 21.12
N TYR A 97 2.50 7.09 21.89
CA TYR A 97 3.29 5.87 21.77
C TYR A 97 2.78 4.82 22.74
N GLU A 98 2.18 3.77 22.24
CA GLU A 98 1.53 2.73 23.07
C GLU A 98 2.53 2.05 24.03
N ALA A 99 3.77 1.80 23.58
CA ALA A 99 4.75 1.05 24.36
C ALA A 99 5.15 1.73 25.67
N THR A 100 5.19 3.07 25.70
CA THR A 100 5.56 3.86 26.89
C THR A 100 4.39 4.65 27.48
N GLY A 101 3.33 4.87 26.71
CA GLY A 101 2.24 5.80 27.03
C GLY A 101 2.58 7.27 26.79
N GLU A 102 3.75 7.56 26.25
CA GLU A 102 4.21 8.91 25.93
C GLU A 102 3.28 9.56 24.90
N THR A 103 2.91 10.81 25.18
CA THR A 103 2.02 11.59 24.33
C THR A 103 2.73 12.85 23.86
N TRP A 104 2.79 13.05 22.55
CA TRP A 104 3.37 14.23 21.91
C TRP A 104 2.27 15.10 21.31
N THR A 105 2.19 16.34 21.74
CA THR A 105 1.32 17.34 21.12
C THR A 105 1.83 17.74 19.73
N PHE A 106 0.99 18.38 18.93
CA PHE A 106 1.40 18.92 17.63
C PHE A 106 2.59 19.87 17.76
N THR A 107 2.61 20.73 18.80
CA THR A 107 3.74 21.63 19.06
C THR A 107 5.02 20.87 19.41
N GLN A 108 4.95 19.88 20.29
CA GLN A 108 6.13 19.09 20.68
C GLN A 108 6.69 18.29 19.50
N LEU A 109 5.82 17.70 18.67
CA LEU A 109 6.26 17.02 17.46
C LEU A 109 6.94 17.99 16.47
N ASP A 110 6.40 19.19 16.28
CA ASP A 110 7.01 20.21 15.40
C ASP A 110 8.37 20.68 15.92
N GLN A 111 8.49 20.88 17.24
CA GLN A 111 9.76 21.26 17.88
C GLN A 111 10.84 20.19 17.64
N LEU A 112 10.51 18.92 17.82
CA LEU A 112 11.45 17.82 17.55
C LEU A 112 11.81 17.73 16.06
N CYS A 113 10.85 17.94 15.15
CA CYS A 113 11.16 18.04 13.72
C CYS A 113 12.12 19.20 13.41
N ASN A 114 12.03 20.33 14.15
CA ASN A 114 12.95 21.45 14.00
C ASN A 114 14.36 21.09 14.49
N SER A 115 14.48 20.37 15.62
CA SER A 115 15.77 19.86 16.11
C SER A 115 16.43 18.93 15.10
N VAL A 116 15.68 18.01 14.50
CA VAL A 116 16.17 17.12 13.44
C VAL A 116 16.63 17.91 12.21
N ALA A 117 15.88 18.93 11.81
CA ALA A 117 16.23 19.76 10.67
C ALA A 117 17.53 20.55 10.90
N GLN A 118 17.77 21.05 12.12
CA GLN A 118 19.03 21.71 12.49
C GLN A 118 20.19 20.74 12.54
N TRP A 119 19.99 19.58 13.16
CA TRP A 119 21.00 18.53 13.14
C TRP A 119 21.41 18.18 11.72
N ALA A 120 20.45 17.95 10.81
CA ALA A 120 20.74 17.61 9.41
C ALA A 120 21.58 18.69 8.70
N ARG A 121 21.28 19.97 8.96
CA ARG A 121 22.11 21.10 8.48
C ARG A 121 23.51 21.09 9.07
N GLY A 122 23.65 20.81 10.36
CA GLY A 122 24.93 20.68 11.03
C GLY A 122 25.81 19.58 10.45
N GLN A 123 25.21 18.54 9.83
CA GLN A 123 25.92 17.49 9.09
C GLN A 123 26.34 17.95 7.67
N GLY A 124 25.99 19.16 7.24
CA GLY A 124 26.25 19.63 5.88
C GLY A 124 25.39 18.96 4.81
N TRP A 125 24.29 18.29 5.19
CA TRP A 125 23.38 17.69 4.22
C TRP A 125 22.54 18.74 3.52
N VAL A 126 22.38 18.56 2.22
CA VAL A 126 21.67 19.48 1.33
C VAL A 126 20.45 18.81 0.69
N SER A 127 19.64 19.62 0.05
CA SER A 127 18.48 19.13 -0.67
C SER A 127 18.83 18.07 -1.71
N GLY A 128 18.12 16.93 -1.65
CA GLY A 128 18.33 15.77 -2.51
C GLY A 128 19.28 14.73 -1.92
N ASP A 129 19.99 15.03 -0.82
CA ASP A 129 20.69 13.99 -0.06
C ASP A 129 19.70 13.03 0.57
N VAL A 130 20.08 11.77 0.73
CA VAL A 130 19.24 10.72 1.30
C VAL A 130 19.83 10.23 2.62
N VAL A 131 18.98 10.07 3.63
CA VAL A 131 19.31 9.46 4.92
C VAL A 131 18.44 8.24 5.17
N ALA A 132 19.05 7.11 5.41
CA ALA A 132 18.37 5.88 5.78
C ALA A 132 17.85 5.97 7.22
N ILE A 133 16.62 5.51 7.45
CA ILE A 133 16.02 5.39 8.80
C ILE A 133 15.68 3.93 9.02
N PHE A 134 16.39 3.30 9.97
CA PHE A 134 16.31 1.88 10.28
C PHE A 134 16.04 1.67 11.76
N MET A 135 14.77 1.66 12.14
CA MET A 135 14.31 1.51 13.54
C MET A 135 12.91 0.91 13.61
N GLU A 136 12.54 0.39 14.77
CA GLU A 136 11.17 -0.02 15.08
C GLU A 136 10.21 1.19 15.09
N SER A 137 8.93 0.92 14.83
CA SER A 137 7.89 1.97 14.74
C SER A 137 7.74 2.72 16.06
N ARG A 138 7.99 4.03 16.03
CA ARG A 138 7.85 4.96 17.17
C ARG A 138 7.72 6.43 16.69
N PRO A 139 7.21 7.36 17.52
CA PRO A 139 7.02 8.77 17.14
C PRO A 139 8.29 9.44 16.63
N LEU A 140 9.47 9.11 17.18
CA LEU A 140 10.76 9.64 16.71
C LEU A 140 11.01 9.35 15.22
N GLN A 141 10.58 8.19 14.70
CA GLN A 141 10.70 7.88 13.28
C GLN A 141 9.97 8.91 12.42
N VAL A 142 8.78 9.36 12.86
CA VAL A 142 8.01 10.41 12.20
C VAL A 142 8.75 11.75 12.26
N ALA A 143 9.25 12.13 13.43
CA ALA A 143 10.01 13.38 13.60
C ALA A 143 11.27 13.40 12.73
N LEU A 144 11.97 12.27 12.59
CA LEU A 144 13.16 12.17 11.76
C LEU A 144 12.86 12.45 10.28
N TRP A 145 11.97 11.67 9.66
CA TRP A 145 11.72 11.89 8.23
C TRP A 145 11.05 13.25 7.94
N LEU A 146 10.18 13.73 8.84
CA LEU A 146 9.53 15.02 8.67
C LEU A 146 10.49 16.19 8.88
N GLY A 147 11.40 16.07 9.86
CA GLY A 147 12.45 17.04 10.11
C GLY A 147 13.48 17.11 8.99
N LEU A 148 13.94 15.95 8.48
CA LEU A 148 14.77 15.87 7.28
C LEU A 148 14.08 16.54 6.08
N ALA A 149 12.79 16.28 5.87
CA ALA A 149 12.01 16.90 4.82
C ALA A 149 11.89 18.42 4.96
N LYS A 150 11.99 19.00 6.17
CA LYS A 150 12.02 20.47 6.38
C LYS A 150 13.23 21.14 5.72
N VAL A 151 14.30 20.42 5.50
CA VAL A 151 15.54 20.92 4.86
C VAL A 151 15.79 20.29 3.47
N GLY A 152 14.82 19.54 2.96
CA GLY A 152 14.87 18.93 1.63
C GLY A 152 15.69 17.66 1.54
N VAL A 153 16.12 17.12 2.68
CA VAL A 153 16.79 15.83 2.76
C VAL A 153 15.74 14.73 2.68
N GLU A 154 15.96 13.78 1.79
CA GLU A 154 15.06 12.64 1.56
C GLU A 154 15.33 11.52 2.57
N SER A 155 14.32 10.78 2.96
CA SER A 155 14.48 9.65 3.88
C SER A 155 14.29 8.33 3.18
N ALA A 156 15.12 7.32 3.46
CA ALA A 156 14.91 5.95 3.05
C ALA A 156 14.36 5.14 4.23
N LEU A 157 13.04 4.86 4.22
CA LEU A 157 12.36 4.19 5.34
C LEU A 157 12.57 2.68 5.24
N ILE A 158 13.57 2.15 5.95
CA ILE A 158 13.98 0.75 5.85
C ILE A 158 13.14 -0.13 6.78
N ASN A 159 12.71 -1.27 6.27
CA ASN A 159 12.04 -2.30 7.05
C ASN A 159 12.99 -2.85 8.13
N PHE A 160 12.64 -2.69 9.38
CA PHE A 160 13.45 -3.08 10.53
C PHE A 160 13.67 -4.61 10.66
N ASN A 161 12.95 -5.43 9.90
CA ASN A 161 13.16 -6.88 9.85
C ASN A 161 14.25 -7.31 8.85
N LEU A 162 14.79 -6.39 8.05
CA LEU A 162 15.85 -6.69 7.09
C LEU A 162 17.17 -7.03 7.80
N ARG A 163 17.95 -7.92 7.17
CA ARG A 163 19.25 -8.36 7.65
C ARG A 163 20.21 -8.51 6.46
N ARG A 164 21.51 -8.42 6.71
CA ARG A 164 22.57 -8.76 5.75
C ARG A 164 22.37 -8.12 4.37
N ASP A 165 22.43 -8.92 3.30
CA ASP A 165 22.37 -8.46 1.91
C ASP A 165 21.11 -7.67 1.57
N SER A 166 19.96 -8.04 2.14
CA SER A 166 18.72 -7.30 1.93
C SER A 166 18.76 -5.92 2.57
N LEU A 167 19.39 -5.78 3.73
CA LEU A 167 19.59 -4.50 4.40
C LEU A 167 20.58 -3.63 3.61
N LEU A 168 21.74 -4.20 3.23
CA LEU A 168 22.74 -3.53 2.39
C LEU A 168 22.16 -3.05 1.08
N HIS A 169 21.37 -3.90 0.41
CA HIS A 169 20.70 -3.54 -0.83
C HIS A 169 19.78 -2.31 -0.66
N CYS A 170 18.94 -2.28 0.40
CA CYS A 170 18.05 -1.15 0.64
C CYS A 170 18.82 0.15 0.93
N ILE A 171 19.90 0.09 1.70
CA ILE A 171 20.77 1.23 1.97
C ILE A 171 21.43 1.71 0.66
N GLY A 172 21.96 0.79 -0.13
CA GLY A 172 22.68 1.11 -1.37
C GLY A 172 21.78 1.67 -2.48
N VAL A 173 20.61 1.06 -2.73
CA VAL A 173 19.71 1.45 -3.84
C VAL A 173 19.10 2.84 -3.64
N SER A 174 19.01 3.33 -2.41
CA SER A 174 18.56 4.69 -2.11
C SER A 174 19.67 5.74 -2.25
N GLY A 175 20.94 5.32 -2.33
CA GLY A 175 22.09 6.23 -2.37
C GLY A 175 22.26 7.01 -1.05
N SER A 176 21.95 6.38 0.08
CA SER A 176 21.98 7.05 1.39
C SER A 176 23.39 7.49 1.77
N ARG A 177 23.57 8.76 2.16
CA ARG A 177 24.82 9.34 2.68
C ARG A 177 24.99 9.14 4.18
N GLY A 178 23.89 8.90 4.88
CA GLY A 178 23.88 8.64 6.31
C GLY A 178 22.81 7.64 6.69
N ILE A 179 22.92 7.08 7.88
CA ILE A 179 21.93 6.18 8.46
C ILE A 179 21.67 6.53 9.91
N VAL A 180 20.38 6.60 10.26
CA VAL A 180 19.91 6.65 11.65
C VAL A 180 19.30 5.31 11.98
N PHE A 181 19.79 4.64 12.99
CA PHE A 181 19.26 3.35 13.44
C PHE A 181 18.90 3.35 14.91
N GLY A 182 17.96 2.47 15.29
CA GLY A 182 17.61 2.25 16.69
C GLY A 182 18.59 1.30 17.38
N ALA A 183 18.90 1.55 18.64
CA ALA A 183 19.76 0.69 19.47
C ALA A 183 19.30 -0.78 19.48
N GLU A 184 17.99 -1.00 19.36
CA GLU A 184 17.38 -2.33 19.26
C GLU A 184 17.77 -3.12 18.00
N LEU A 185 18.40 -2.46 17.02
CA LEU A 185 18.85 -3.05 15.76
C LEU A 185 20.39 -3.03 15.61
N ALA A 186 21.11 -2.80 16.71
CA ALA A 186 22.58 -2.74 16.75
C ALA A 186 23.24 -4.00 16.16
N ASP A 187 22.73 -5.19 16.50
CA ASP A 187 23.26 -6.45 15.96
C ASP A 187 23.09 -6.55 14.45
N ALA A 188 21.93 -6.15 13.92
CA ALA A 188 21.72 -6.11 12.48
C ALA A 188 22.63 -5.11 11.77
N MET A 189 22.96 -4.00 12.42
CA MET A 189 23.91 -3.03 11.92
C MET A 189 25.34 -3.54 11.97
N LEU A 190 25.73 -4.28 13.02
CA LEU A 190 27.04 -4.92 13.14
C LEU A 190 27.28 -5.92 12.01
N GLU A 191 26.27 -6.72 11.64
CA GLU A 191 26.36 -7.68 10.53
C GLU A 191 26.73 -7.04 9.17
N VAL A 192 26.40 -5.77 8.98
CA VAL A 192 26.61 -5.07 7.70
C VAL A 192 27.63 -3.94 7.77
N SER A 193 28.12 -3.60 8.95
CA SER A 193 28.95 -2.41 9.21
C SER A 193 30.22 -2.36 8.37
N SER A 194 30.89 -3.51 8.15
CA SER A 194 32.10 -3.62 7.34
C SER A 194 31.88 -3.46 5.84
N SER A 195 30.64 -3.65 5.38
CA SER A 195 30.23 -3.54 3.97
C SER A 195 29.64 -2.17 3.62
N LEU A 196 29.42 -1.31 4.61
CA LEU A 196 28.96 0.06 4.39
C LEU A 196 30.13 0.95 4.01
N ALA A 197 29.87 1.95 3.15
CA ALA A 197 30.89 2.92 2.76
C ALA A 197 31.46 3.65 3.99
N GLU A 198 32.78 3.85 4.03
CA GLU A 198 33.45 4.57 5.12
C GLU A 198 32.96 6.02 5.26
N SER A 199 32.58 6.64 4.15
CA SER A 199 32.01 8.00 4.11
C SER A 199 30.59 8.09 4.67
N MET A 200 29.91 6.96 4.94
CA MET A 200 28.55 6.94 5.46
C MET A 200 28.53 7.28 6.95
N VAL A 201 27.92 8.40 7.29
CA VAL A 201 27.76 8.83 8.69
C VAL A 201 26.67 7.99 9.36
N ARG A 202 26.94 7.50 10.59
CA ARG A 202 26.07 6.58 11.31
C ARG A 202 25.65 7.21 12.65
N PHE A 203 24.36 7.20 12.91
CA PHE A 203 23.77 7.72 14.15
C PHE A 203 22.88 6.66 14.81
N CYS A 204 22.99 6.55 16.13
CA CYS A 204 22.17 5.67 16.94
C CYS A 204 21.21 6.48 17.83
N THR A 205 19.96 6.03 17.92
CA THR A 205 18.98 6.53 18.88
C THR A 205 18.65 5.41 19.87
N GLY A 206 18.58 5.76 21.16
CA GLY A 206 18.51 4.82 22.28
C GLY A 206 19.90 4.56 22.87
N GLU A 207 19.94 3.75 23.92
CA GLU A 207 21.15 3.53 24.70
C GLU A 207 22.00 2.39 24.14
N LEU A 208 23.24 2.69 23.78
CA LEU A 208 24.31 1.74 23.51
C LEU A 208 25.54 2.14 24.33
N SER A 209 26.36 1.14 24.71
CA SER A 209 27.64 1.42 25.36
C SER A 209 28.61 2.14 24.41
N ALA A 210 29.59 2.88 24.97
CA ALA A 210 30.63 3.55 24.19
C ALA A 210 31.39 2.55 23.31
N GLU A 211 31.63 1.34 23.79
CA GLU A 211 32.28 0.26 23.04
C GLU A 211 31.41 -0.19 21.84
N GLN A 212 30.11 -0.38 22.03
CA GLN A 212 29.20 -0.73 20.95
C GLN A 212 29.12 0.37 19.88
N LEU A 213 29.02 1.63 20.29
CA LEU A 213 29.04 2.79 19.39
C LEU A 213 30.34 2.85 18.60
N ALA A 214 31.49 2.65 19.25
CA ALA A 214 32.79 2.63 18.58
C ALA A 214 32.89 1.49 17.54
N ARG A 215 32.46 0.28 17.89
CA ARG A 215 32.43 -0.86 16.96
C ARG A 215 31.54 -0.62 15.73
N LEU A 216 30.46 0.14 15.89
CA LEU A 216 29.53 0.52 14.83
C LEU A 216 30.01 1.75 14.04
N GLY A 217 31.00 2.48 14.54
CA GLY A 217 31.39 3.79 14.02
C GLY A 217 30.23 4.79 14.06
N ALA A 218 29.40 4.71 15.12
CA ALA A 218 28.17 5.48 15.24
C ALA A 218 28.26 6.53 16.35
N GLN A 219 27.52 7.63 16.19
CA GLN A 219 27.36 8.70 17.17
C GLN A 219 25.97 8.62 17.83
N PRO A 220 25.85 8.94 19.13
CA PRO A 220 24.53 9.04 19.78
C PRO A 220 23.77 10.25 19.24
N LEU A 221 22.50 10.05 18.81
CA LEU A 221 21.69 11.09 18.22
C LEU A 221 20.87 11.89 19.27
N ASP A 222 20.35 11.22 20.29
CA ASP A 222 19.39 11.81 21.23
C ASP A 222 19.90 13.08 21.94
N PRO A 223 21.18 13.18 22.37
CA PRO A 223 21.73 14.39 22.96
C PRO A 223 21.78 15.57 21.98
N ILE A 224 21.93 15.29 20.69
CA ILE A 224 22.09 16.30 19.62
C ILE A 224 20.72 16.97 19.32
N LEU A 225 19.62 16.25 19.47
CA LEU A 225 18.29 16.75 19.15
C LEU A 225 17.72 17.74 20.18
N ALA A 226 18.43 18.01 21.28
CA ALA A 226 17.95 18.82 22.40
C ALA A 226 17.92 20.35 22.16
N SER A 227 18.44 20.89 21.03
CA SER A 227 18.53 22.34 20.78
C SER A 227 17.86 22.77 19.46
N ALA A 228 16.81 23.61 19.49
CA ALA A 228 15.96 23.91 18.31
C ALA A 228 15.76 25.39 17.95
N SER A 229 15.67 25.75 16.67
CA SER A 229 15.14 27.02 16.15
C SER A 229 14.47 26.90 14.76
N LYS A 230 13.87 28.00 14.21
CA LYS A 230 12.97 28.00 13.02
C LYS A 230 13.69 27.95 11.67
N LEU A 231 13.08 27.32 10.63
CA LEU A 231 13.69 27.06 9.32
C LEU A 231 12.76 27.26 8.10
N PRO A 232 13.29 27.54 6.87
CA PRO A 232 12.53 27.77 5.62
C PRO A 232 12.13 26.51 4.85
N PRO A 233 11.23 26.56 3.84
CA PRO A 233 10.59 25.41 3.18
C PRO A 233 11.44 24.72 2.09
N PRO A 234 11.24 23.44 1.82
CA PRO A 234 12.05 22.54 1.00
C PRO A 234 11.44 22.05 -0.33
N PRO A 235 12.22 21.31 -1.20
CA PRO A 235 11.80 20.86 -2.54
C PRO A 235 11.13 19.48 -2.67
N TYR A 236 10.97 18.99 -3.93
CA TYR A 236 9.95 18.09 -4.49
C TYR A 236 9.85 16.63 -4.02
N ARG A 237 10.90 15.94 -3.55
CA ARG A 237 10.82 14.56 -3.06
C ARG A 237 10.71 14.55 -1.56
N LEU A 238 10.04 13.52 -1.01
CA LEU A 238 9.80 13.40 0.42
C LEU A 238 10.61 12.24 1.01
N PHE A 239 10.39 11.02 0.51
CA PHE A 239 11.09 9.82 0.96
C PHE A 239 10.89 8.64 0.02
N TYR A 240 11.61 7.54 0.32
CA TYR A 240 11.46 6.25 -0.34
C TYR A 240 10.76 5.26 0.58
N ILE A 241 9.83 4.48 0.03
CA ILE A 241 9.24 3.32 0.68
C ILE A 241 9.61 2.07 -0.12
N TYR A 242 10.10 1.06 0.56
CA TYR A 242 10.50 -0.18 -0.08
C TYR A 242 9.28 -1.09 -0.27
N THR A 243 9.06 -1.54 -1.51
CA THR A 243 8.02 -2.50 -1.85
C THR A 243 8.64 -3.88 -2.07
N SER A 244 8.03 -4.91 -1.50
CA SER A 244 8.39 -6.29 -1.76
C SER A 244 8.08 -6.60 -3.23
N GLY A 245 9.11 -6.69 -4.06
CA GLY A 245 8.94 -7.16 -5.43
C GLY A 245 8.62 -8.65 -5.43
N THR A 246 7.63 -9.07 -6.19
CA THR A 246 7.30 -10.51 -6.41
C THR A 246 8.44 -11.29 -7.10
N THR A 247 9.53 -10.65 -7.45
CA THR A 247 10.63 -11.20 -8.28
C THR A 247 12.02 -10.80 -7.80
N GLY A 248 12.27 -10.58 -6.50
CA GLY A 248 13.62 -10.28 -6.02
C GLY A 248 13.69 -9.28 -4.87
N LEU A 249 14.85 -8.61 -4.77
CA LEU A 249 15.15 -7.63 -3.70
C LEU A 249 14.15 -6.46 -3.67
N PRO A 250 13.94 -5.83 -2.50
CA PRO A 250 13.02 -4.71 -2.32
C PRO A 250 13.32 -3.54 -3.27
N LYS A 251 12.27 -2.91 -3.82
CA LYS A 251 12.38 -1.78 -4.74
C LYS A 251 12.02 -0.48 -4.01
N ALA A 252 12.87 0.53 -4.12
CA ALA A 252 12.64 1.85 -3.52
C ALA A 252 11.62 2.66 -4.37
N ALA A 253 10.37 2.70 -3.94
CA ALA A 253 9.32 3.51 -4.56
C ALA A 253 9.46 4.97 -4.14
N ILE A 254 9.41 5.88 -5.12
CA ILE A 254 9.52 7.32 -4.89
C ILE A 254 8.19 7.87 -4.39
N VAL A 255 8.21 8.52 -3.23
CA VAL A 255 7.06 9.24 -2.68
C VAL A 255 7.36 10.74 -2.68
N VAL A 256 6.62 11.48 -3.50
CA VAL A 256 6.67 12.95 -3.55
C VAL A 256 5.60 13.56 -2.64
N HIS A 257 5.74 14.84 -2.25
CA HIS A 257 4.78 15.53 -1.37
C HIS A 257 3.33 15.43 -1.86
N SER A 258 3.09 15.63 -3.16
CA SER A 258 1.74 15.55 -3.73
C SER A 258 1.15 14.14 -3.66
N ARG A 259 1.98 13.09 -3.77
CA ARG A 259 1.56 11.70 -3.61
C ARG A 259 1.17 11.40 -2.17
N TYR A 260 1.99 11.81 -1.21
CA TYR A 260 1.69 11.67 0.21
C TYR A 260 0.35 12.32 0.56
N TYR A 261 0.19 13.59 0.16
CA TYR A 261 -1.06 14.34 0.37
C TYR A 261 -2.26 13.64 -0.26
N ARG A 262 -2.14 13.23 -1.53
CA ARG A 262 -3.21 12.56 -2.27
C ARG A 262 -3.72 11.31 -1.58
N ILE A 263 -2.81 10.42 -1.14
CA ILE A 263 -3.18 9.15 -0.51
C ILE A 263 -3.86 9.40 0.83
N ALA A 264 -3.29 10.26 1.68
CA ALA A 264 -3.88 10.59 2.99
C ALA A 264 -5.24 11.30 2.84
N ALA A 265 -5.34 12.34 2.02
CA ALA A 265 -6.59 13.07 1.79
C ALA A 265 -7.68 12.18 1.17
N PHE A 266 -7.30 11.27 0.25
CA PHE A 266 -8.25 10.31 -0.30
C PHE A 266 -8.84 9.42 0.79
N GLY A 267 -8.02 8.85 1.68
CA GLY A 267 -8.49 8.05 2.82
C GLY A 267 -9.44 8.83 3.73
N TYR A 268 -9.10 10.07 4.03
CA TYR A 268 -9.94 10.94 4.88
C TYR A 268 -11.34 11.14 4.31
N TYR A 269 -11.43 11.58 3.04
CA TYR A 269 -12.73 11.88 2.41
C TYR A 269 -13.51 10.62 2.01
N ALA A 270 -12.85 9.59 1.50
CA ALA A 270 -13.49 8.36 1.04
C ALA A 270 -14.19 7.61 2.17
N PHE A 271 -13.55 7.56 3.34
CA PHE A 271 -14.06 6.82 4.50
C PHE A 271 -14.69 7.72 5.57
N ARG A 272 -14.89 9.00 5.27
CA ARG A 272 -15.56 9.98 6.14
C ARG A 272 -14.96 10.03 7.53
N MET A 273 -13.63 10.14 7.58
CA MET A 273 -12.92 10.39 8.83
C MET A 273 -13.30 11.75 9.40
N ARG A 274 -13.22 11.90 10.71
CA ARG A 274 -13.61 13.08 11.46
C ARG A 274 -12.38 13.71 12.12
N HIS A 275 -12.44 15.00 12.38
CA HIS A 275 -11.33 15.73 13.03
C HIS A 275 -11.05 15.27 14.47
N ASP A 276 -12.04 14.65 15.12
CA ASP A 276 -11.96 14.11 16.49
C ASP A 276 -11.61 12.63 16.53
N ASP A 277 -11.41 11.97 15.38
CA ASP A 277 -11.01 10.57 15.33
C ASP A 277 -9.63 10.35 15.95
N ILE A 278 -9.50 9.22 16.65
CA ILE A 278 -8.25 8.68 17.16
C ILE A 278 -7.97 7.37 16.44
N ILE A 279 -6.86 7.32 15.73
CA ILE A 279 -6.47 6.18 14.90
C ILE A 279 -5.54 5.27 15.69
N TYR A 280 -5.88 3.99 15.79
CA TYR A 280 -4.96 2.94 16.24
C TYR A 280 -4.14 2.43 15.06
N ASP A 281 -2.89 2.85 15.00
CA ASP A 281 -1.94 2.49 13.94
C ASP A 281 -1.03 1.35 14.42
N CYS A 282 -1.42 0.13 14.08
CA CYS A 282 -0.67 -1.08 14.38
C CYS A 282 0.19 -1.57 13.22
N LEU A 283 0.25 -0.80 12.12
CA LEU A 283 1.00 -1.13 10.92
C LEU A 283 2.38 -0.46 10.94
N PRO A 284 3.40 -1.05 10.30
CA PRO A 284 4.74 -0.50 10.31
C PRO A 284 4.84 0.88 9.66
N LEU A 285 5.54 1.82 10.30
CA LEU A 285 5.72 3.19 9.81
C LEU A 285 6.69 3.29 8.62
N TYR A 286 7.46 2.26 8.31
CA TYR A 286 8.24 2.21 7.07
C TYR A 286 7.38 1.88 5.83
N HIS A 287 6.10 1.52 6.03
CA HIS A 287 5.17 1.17 4.96
C HIS A 287 4.12 2.26 4.76
N SER A 288 3.63 2.42 3.52
CA SER A 288 2.63 3.45 3.18
C SER A 288 1.33 3.34 3.98
N ALA A 289 0.94 2.14 4.41
CA ALA A 289 -0.26 1.95 5.21
C ALA A 289 -0.14 2.62 6.59
N GLY A 290 0.90 2.33 7.36
CA GLY A 290 1.13 2.99 8.67
C GLY A 290 1.50 4.47 8.50
N ASN A 291 2.45 4.77 7.60
CA ASN A 291 2.95 6.14 7.46
C ASN A 291 1.94 7.07 6.79
N ILE A 292 1.46 6.76 5.57
CA ILE A 292 0.64 7.70 4.80
C ILE A 292 -0.83 7.63 5.20
N MET A 293 -1.37 6.41 5.33
CA MET A 293 -2.79 6.24 5.70
C MET A 293 -3.03 6.41 7.21
N GLY A 294 -2.05 6.13 8.06
CA GLY A 294 -2.08 6.36 9.52
C GLY A 294 -1.58 7.75 9.87
N VAL A 295 -0.26 7.92 9.94
CA VAL A 295 0.39 9.19 10.36
C VAL A 295 0.00 10.36 9.47
N GLY A 296 -0.23 10.15 8.17
CA GLY A 296 -0.69 11.21 7.27
C GLY A 296 -1.99 11.88 7.68
N GLN A 297 -2.87 11.15 8.38
CA GLN A 297 -4.10 11.76 8.93
C GLN A 297 -3.79 12.73 10.07
N CYS A 298 -2.78 12.43 10.88
CA CYS A 298 -2.29 13.37 11.88
C CYS A 298 -1.72 14.63 11.21
N LEU A 299 -0.77 14.47 10.32
CA LEU A 299 -0.01 15.60 9.76
C LEU A 299 -0.86 16.54 8.90
N ILE A 300 -1.83 16.02 8.16
CA ILE A 300 -2.62 16.77 7.17
C ILE A 300 -3.97 17.21 7.74
N ASN A 301 -4.64 16.31 8.47
CA ASN A 301 -6.02 16.51 8.91
C ASN A 301 -6.16 16.74 10.41
N GLY A 302 -5.06 16.75 11.17
CA GLY A 302 -5.05 17.04 12.59
C GLY A 302 -5.65 15.95 13.50
N LEU A 303 -5.70 14.68 13.02
CA LEU A 303 -6.16 13.56 13.83
C LEU A 303 -5.09 13.14 14.84
N THR A 304 -5.51 12.48 15.92
CA THR A 304 -4.58 11.83 16.86
C THR A 304 -4.29 10.41 16.37
N VAL A 305 -3.02 9.99 16.44
CA VAL A 305 -2.60 8.63 16.06
C VAL A 305 -1.89 7.95 17.22
N VAL A 306 -2.40 6.78 17.60
CA VAL A 306 -1.76 5.88 18.56
C VAL A 306 -0.85 4.94 17.79
N VAL A 307 0.46 5.10 17.95
CA VAL A 307 1.47 4.29 17.28
C VAL A 307 1.76 3.06 18.11
N LYS A 308 1.50 1.90 17.54
CA LYS A 308 1.82 0.60 18.14
C LYS A 308 3.21 0.15 17.74
N LYS A 309 4.05 -0.19 18.72
CA LYS A 309 5.41 -0.70 18.49
C LYS A 309 5.40 -1.98 17.65
N LYS A 310 4.58 -2.95 18.06
CA LYS A 310 4.43 -4.25 17.40
C LYS A 310 2.99 -4.74 17.56
N PHE A 311 2.37 -5.18 16.47
CA PHE A 311 1.01 -5.75 16.51
C PHE A 311 0.90 -6.88 17.54
N SER A 312 -0.19 -6.86 18.30
CA SER A 312 -0.58 -7.90 19.26
C SER A 312 -2.08 -8.13 19.20
N ALA A 313 -2.49 -9.31 18.73
CA ALA A 313 -3.90 -9.66 18.62
C ALA A 313 -4.61 -9.71 19.98
N SER A 314 -3.93 -10.18 21.01
CA SER A 314 -4.49 -10.32 22.37
C SER A 314 -4.72 -8.98 23.09
N ARG A 315 -3.96 -7.93 22.74
CA ARG A 315 -4.05 -6.60 23.39
C ARG A 315 -4.78 -5.57 22.55
N PHE A 316 -5.13 -5.90 21.30
CA PHE A 316 -5.65 -4.97 20.31
C PHE A 316 -6.85 -4.15 20.82
N TRP A 317 -7.88 -4.82 21.33
CA TRP A 317 -9.09 -4.15 21.80
C TRP A 317 -8.90 -3.44 23.14
N GLU A 318 -8.06 -3.96 24.02
CA GLU A 318 -7.66 -3.30 25.28
C GLU A 318 -6.96 -1.97 25.00
N ASP A 319 -6.04 -1.94 24.04
CA ASP A 319 -5.38 -0.71 23.61
C ASP A 319 -6.40 0.28 22.99
N CYS A 320 -7.33 -0.21 22.16
CA CYS A 320 -8.38 0.62 21.59
C CYS A 320 -9.28 1.26 22.64
N ILE A 321 -9.60 0.55 23.72
CA ILE A 321 -10.34 1.08 24.88
C ILE A 321 -9.50 2.10 25.62
N LYS A 322 -8.26 1.71 26.01
CA LYS A 322 -7.34 2.56 26.78
C LYS A 322 -7.14 3.94 26.15
N TYR A 323 -6.97 3.99 24.85
CA TYR A 323 -6.71 5.22 24.12
C TYR A 323 -7.94 5.82 23.43
N ASN A 324 -9.15 5.30 23.71
CA ASN A 324 -10.42 5.75 23.10
C ASN A 324 -10.39 5.79 21.56
N CYS A 325 -9.76 4.81 20.92
CA CYS A 325 -9.63 4.75 19.47
C CYS A 325 -11.00 4.61 18.79
N THR A 326 -11.20 5.37 17.71
CA THR A 326 -12.42 5.37 16.91
C THR A 326 -12.21 4.78 15.52
N VAL A 327 -10.94 4.72 15.09
CA VAL A 327 -10.51 4.13 13.82
C VAL A 327 -9.37 3.16 14.08
N VAL A 328 -9.41 1.99 13.45
CA VAL A 328 -8.29 1.03 13.50
C VAL A 328 -7.79 0.74 12.10
N GLN A 329 -6.48 0.50 11.98
CA GLN A 329 -5.90 0.03 10.73
C GLN A 329 -5.80 -1.49 10.73
N TYR A 330 -5.94 -2.09 9.54
CA TYR A 330 -5.75 -3.52 9.35
C TYR A 330 -5.10 -3.86 8.01
N ILE A 331 -4.56 -5.05 7.92
CA ILE A 331 -4.45 -5.87 6.73
C ILE A 331 -5.29 -7.13 6.98
N GLY A 332 -5.79 -7.79 5.93
CA GLY A 332 -6.75 -8.90 6.08
C GLY A 332 -6.31 -9.98 7.07
N GLU A 333 -5.00 -10.28 7.15
CA GLU A 333 -4.44 -11.22 8.12
C GLU A 333 -4.59 -10.76 9.58
N ILE A 334 -4.51 -9.46 9.86
CA ILE A 334 -4.77 -8.93 11.22
C ILE A 334 -6.20 -9.26 11.66
N CYS A 335 -7.18 -9.06 10.77
CA CYS A 335 -8.58 -9.40 11.07
C CYS A 335 -8.75 -10.90 11.36
N ARG A 336 -8.06 -11.76 10.62
CA ARG A 336 -8.07 -13.19 10.85
C ARG A 336 -7.41 -13.56 12.19
N TYR A 337 -6.29 -12.94 12.54
CA TYR A 337 -5.65 -13.15 13.85
C TYR A 337 -6.52 -12.68 15.02
N LEU A 338 -7.26 -11.59 14.85
CA LEU A 338 -8.22 -11.12 15.87
C LEU A 338 -9.35 -12.12 16.07
N LEU A 339 -9.90 -12.66 14.97
CA LEU A 339 -10.95 -13.68 15.02
C LEU A 339 -10.48 -15.00 15.64
N SER A 340 -9.21 -15.35 15.53
CA SER A 340 -8.64 -16.57 16.14
C SER A 340 -8.39 -16.43 17.64
N GLN A 341 -8.52 -15.23 18.24
CA GLN A 341 -8.36 -15.05 19.68
C GLN A 341 -9.59 -15.58 20.44
N PRO A 342 -9.41 -16.07 21.68
CA PRO A 342 -10.53 -16.35 22.58
C PRO A 342 -11.38 -15.09 22.78
N VAL A 343 -12.70 -15.28 22.92
CA VAL A 343 -13.63 -14.17 23.17
C VAL A 343 -13.33 -13.50 24.50
N ARG A 344 -13.26 -12.17 24.50
CA ARG A 344 -12.96 -11.34 25.68
C ARG A 344 -13.96 -10.19 25.82
N PRO A 345 -14.25 -9.73 27.06
CA PRO A 345 -15.15 -8.59 27.29
C PRO A 345 -14.70 -7.31 26.56
N SER A 346 -13.39 -7.09 26.39
CA SER A 346 -12.81 -5.93 25.70
C SER A 346 -13.23 -5.81 24.23
N GLU A 347 -13.70 -6.89 23.61
CA GLU A 347 -14.17 -6.88 22.21
C GLU A 347 -15.45 -6.08 21.98
N LYS A 348 -16.20 -5.74 23.01
CA LYS A 348 -17.45 -4.97 22.95
C LYS A 348 -17.36 -3.61 23.63
N GLY A 349 -16.28 -3.37 24.41
CA GLY A 349 -16.13 -2.14 25.20
C GLY A 349 -15.50 -0.97 24.45
N HIS A 350 -15.07 -1.15 23.20
CA HIS A 350 -14.38 -0.12 22.44
C HIS A 350 -15.36 0.84 21.68
N ARG A 351 -14.83 1.97 21.20
CA ARG A 351 -15.56 2.98 20.44
C ARG A 351 -15.22 2.98 18.94
N VAL A 352 -14.57 1.93 18.46
CA VAL A 352 -14.13 1.81 17.06
C VAL A 352 -15.35 1.72 16.15
N ARG A 353 -15.49 2.70 15.24
CA ARG A 353 -16.56 2.80 14.26
C ARG A 353 -16.11 2.44 12.83
N LEU A 354 -14.81 2.56 12.56
CA LEU A 354 -14.22 2.35 11.24
C LEU A 354 -12.97 1.47 11.36
N ALA A 355 -12.91 0.40 10.60
CA ALA A 355 -11.67 -0.31 10.32
C ALA A 355 -11.21 0.01 8.90
N LEU A 356 -9.97 0.48 8.76
CA LEU A 356 -9.38 0.96 7.50
C LEU A 356 -8.24 0.05 7.07
N GLY A 357 -8.31 -0.50 5.86
CA GLY A 357 -7.24 -1.38 5.39
C GLY A 357 -7.49 -2.00 4.03
N ASN A 358 -6.79 -3.09 3.78
CA ASN A 358 -6.86 -3.82 2.52
C ASN A 358 -6.70 -5.33 2.72
N GLY A 359 -7.16 -6.11 1.74
CA GLY A 359 -7.01 -7.55 1.69
C GLY A 359 -7.98 -8.33 2.57
N LEU A 360 -9.13 -7.76 2.93
CA LEU A 360 -10.15 -8.42 3.74
C LEU A 360 -11.00 -9.38 2.89
N ARG A 361 -10.89 -10.68 3.16
CA ARG A 361 -11.67 -11.71 2.47
C ARG A 361 -13.15 -11.65 2.90
N PRO A 362 -14.12 -11.98 2.00
CA PRO A 362 -15.54 -11.94 2.33
C PRO A 362 -15.93 -12.73 3.59
N SER A 363 -15.41 -13.95 3.73
CA SER A 363 -15.66 -14.83 4.88
C SER A 363 -15.16 -14.24 6.21
N VAL A 364 -14.06 -13.50 6.17
CA VAL A 364 -13.48 -12.81 7.35
C VAL A 364 -14.25 -11.52 7.64
N TRP A 365 -14.73 -10.83 6.61
CA TRP A 365 -15.42 -9.53 6.72
C TRP A 365 -16.67 -9.61 7.59
N GLU A 366 -17.59 -10.52 7.25
CA GLU A 366 -18.85 -10.67 7.97
C GLU A 366 -18.60 -11.08 9.42
N ALA A 367 -17.78 -12.11 9.65
CA ALA A 367 -17.41 -12.57 10.98
C ALA A 367 -16.75 -11.46 11.83
N PHE A 368 -15.89 -10.63 11.23
CA PHE A 368 -15.21 -9.54 11.91
C PHE A 368 -16.20 -8.43 12.32
N THR A 369 -17.07 -8.00 11.42
CA THR A 369 -18.06 -6.95 11.72
C THR A 369 -19.07 -7.39 12.76
N GLU A 370 -19.52 -8.64 12.72
CA GLU A 370 -20.49 -9.20 13.66
C GLU A 370 -19.84 -9.36 15.05
N ARG A 371 -18.68 -10.02 15.13
CA ARG A 371 -18.03 -10.30 16.42
C ARG A 371 -17.61 -9.02 17.13
N PHE A 372 -16.98 -8.10 16.44
CA PHE A 372 -16.42 -6.89 17.07
C PHE A 372 -17.35 -5.67 17.04
N GLY A 373 -18.43 -5.70 16.28
CA GLY A 373 -19.40 -4.60 16.21
C GLY A 373 -18.86 -3.35 15.48
N VAL A 374 -17.88 -3.51 14.59
CA VAL A 374 -17.33 -2.40 13.80
C VAL A 374 -18.27 -2.06 12.66
N ALA A 375 -18.88 -0.87 12.72
CA ALA A 375 -19.95 -0.47 11.81
C ALA A 375 -19.52 -0.26 10.35
N GLN A 376 -18.27 0.13 10.12
CA GLN A 376 -17.78 0.46 8.78
C GLN A 376 -16.42 -0.19 8.50
N ILE A 377 -16.32 -0.85 7.36
CA ILE A 377 -15.05 -1.30 6.80
C ILE A 377 -14.66 -0.38 5.66
N GLY A 378 -13.48 0.22 5.76
CA GLY A 378 -12.87 1.06 4.74
C GLY A 378 -11.88 0.27 3.92
N GLU A 379 -12.37 -0.68 3.11
CA GLU A 379 -11.52 -1.51 2.24
C GLU A 379 -11.07 -0.73 1.00
N PHE A 380 -9.80 -0.85 0.65
CA PHE A 380 -9.25 -0.25 -0.57
C PHE A 380 -8.19 -1.13 -1.21
N TYR A 381 -7.93 -0.91 -2.48
CA TYR A 381 -6.78 -1.45 -3.19
C TYR A 381 -5.83 -0.32 -3.61
N GLY A 382 -4.55 -0.52 -3.37
CA GLY A 382 -3.51 0.40 -3.81
C GLY A 382 -2.12 -0.16 -3.53
N ALA A 383 -1.15 0.30 -4.31
CA ALA A 383 0.27 0.08 -4.06
C ALA A 383 0.96 1.43 -3.84
N THR A 384 2.12 1.42 -3.17
CA THR A 384 2.85 2.66 -2.83
C THR A 384 3.13 3.52 -4.06
N GLU A 385 3.48 2.90 -5.18
CA GLU A 385 3.80 3.56 -6.44
C GLU A 385 2.60 3.74 -7.38
N CYS A 386 1.46 3.07 -7.14
CA CYS A 386 0.35 3.01 -8.11
C CYS A 386 -0.36 4.36 -8.32
N ASN A 387 -0.99 4.50 -9.49
CA ASN A 387 -1.90 5.60 -9.84
C ASN A 387 -3.33 5.14 -10.10
N CYS A 388 -3.66 3.89 -9.74
CA CYS A 388 -4.95 3.25 -9.97
C CYS A 388 -5.57 2.66 -8.68
N SER A 389 -5.45 3.38 -7.55
CA SER A 389 -6.09 2.99 -6.30
C SER A 389 -7.61 3.04 -6.43
N ILE A 390 -8.30 2.07 -5.84
CA ILE A 390 -9.76 2.01 -5.75
C ILE A 390 -10.18 1.82 -4.29
N ALA A 391 -11.37 2.27 -3.94
CA ALA A 391 -11.91 2.16 -2.58
C ALA A 391 -13.36 1.71 -2.59
N ASN A 392 -13.71 0.91 -1.62
CA ASN A 392 -15.07 0.48 -1.34
C ASN A 392 -15.75 1.52 -0.45
N MET A 393 -16.48 2.44 -1.09
CA MET A 393 -17.13 3.56 -0.40
C MET A 393 -18.59 3.26 0.03
N ASP A 394 -19.12 2.14 -0.40
CA ASP A 394 -20.51 1.72 -0.16
C ASP A 394 -20.65 0.49 0.75
N GLY A 395 -19.52 0.01 1.30
CA GLY A 395 -19.49 -1.07 2.29
C GLY A 395 -19.90 -2.44 1.71
N LYS A 396 -19.72 -2.64 0.40
CA LYS A 396 -20.07 -3.91 -0.23
C LYS A 396 -19.10 -5.00 0.17
N VAL A 397 -19.58 -5.99 0.90
CA VAL A 397 -18.77 -7.13 1.35
C VAL A 397 -18.03 -7.79 0.18
N GLY A 398 -16.73 -8.02 0.35
CA GLY A 398 -15.85 -8.66 -0.61
C GLY A 398 -15.37 -7.78 -1.77
N ALA A 399 -15.79 -6.51 -1.85
CA ALA A 399 -15.31 -5.59 -2.86
C ALA A 399 -14.15 -4.73 -2.32
N CYS A 400 -13.04 -4.64 -3.06
CA CYS A 400 -11.94 -3.72 -2.73
C CYS A 400 -12.16 -2.30 -3.28
N GLY A 401 -13.17 -2.09 -4.13
CA GLY A 401 -13.46 -0.79 -4.71
C GLY A 401 -14.42 -0.88 -5.90
N PHE A 402 -14.54 0.21 -6.63
CA PHE A 402 -15.40 0.27 -7.81
C PHE A 402 -14.78 1.04 -8.96
N ASN A 403 -15.25 0.76 -10.17
CA ASN A 403 -15.00 1.56 -11.36
C ASN A 403 -16.34 2.12 -11.87
N SER A 404 -16.44 3.45 -12.00
CA SER A 404 -17.70 4.10 -12.37
C SER A 404 -18.11 3.76 -13.79
N ARG A 405 -19.36 3.32 -13.94
CA ARG A 405 -20.00 3.11 -15.25
C ARG A 405 -20.60 4.40 -15.81
N ILE A 406 -20.92 5.35 -14.92
CA ILE A 406 -21.49 6.66 -15.30
C ILE A 406 -20.38 7.60 -15.77
N LEU A 407 -19.23 7.58 -15.10
CA LEU A 407 -18.11 8.50 -15.29
C LEU A 407 -16.78 7.77 -15.59
N PRO A 408 -16.71 6.92 -16.63
CA PRO A 408 -15.58 6.01 -16.88
C PRO A 408 -14.26 6.73 -17.22
N ASN A 409 -14.34 7.99 -17.64
CA ASN A 409 -13.16 8.79 -18.06
C ASN A 409 -12.68 9.76 -16.98
N VAL A 410 -13.42 9.94 -15.88
CA VAL A 410 -13.02 10.84 -14.79
C VAL A 410 -11.84 10.27 -14.02
N TYR A 411 -11.86 8.96 -13.76
CA TYR A 411 -10.73 8.23 -13.19
C TYR A 411 -10.42 7.00 -14.07
N PRO A 412 -9.60 7.18 -15.14
CA PRO A 412 -9.43 6.19 -16.20
C PRO A 412 -8.56 5.01 -15.75
N ILE A 413 -9.21 4.06 -15.11
CA ILE A 413 -8.68 2.75 -14.75
C ILE A 413 -9.47 1.67 -15.48
N ARG A 414 -8.85 0.54 -15.75
CA ARG A 414 -9.50 -0.62 -16.39
C ARG A 414 -8.90 -1.92 -15.91
N LEU A 415 -9.69 -3.01 -15.99
CA LEU A 415 -9.18 -4.35 -16.06
C LEU A 415 -8.98 -4.70 -17.53
N VAL A 416 -7.76 -5.10 -17.90
CA VAL A 416 -7.41 -5.53 -19.26
C VAL A 416 -7.07 -7.00 -19.25
N LYS A 417 -7.43 -7.69 -20.35
CA LYS A 417 -7.16 -9.11 -20.50
C LYS A 417 -5.66 -9.38 -20.56
N VAL A 418 -5.25 -10.43 -19.90
CA VAL A 418 -3.92 -11.00 -19.99
C VAL A 418 -4.04 -12.44 -20.47
N ASP A 419 -3.04 -12.90 -21.15
CA ASP A 419 -2.85 -14.31 -21.40
C ASP A 419 -2.53 -14.98 -20.05
N GLU A 420 -3.28 -16.02 -19.69
CA GLU A 420 -3.19 -16.64 -18.36
C GLU A 420 -1.88 -17.41 -18.17
N GLU A 421 -1.22 -17.84 -19.26
CA GLU A 421 0.03 -18.58 -19.20
C GLU A 421 1.25 -17.65 -19.18
N THR A 422 1.28 -16.66 -20.08
CA THR A 422 2.42 -15.75 -20.24
C THR A 422 2.32 -14.49 -19.40
N MET A 423 1.11 -14.16 -18.91
CA MET A 423 0.77 -12.87 -18.26
C MET A 423 0.98 -11.66 -19.17
N GLU A 424 1.08 -11.87 -20.49
CA GLU A 424 1.17 -10.80 -21.47
C GLU A 424 -0.18 -10.16 -21.75
N LEU A 425 -0.15 -8.86 -22.09
CA LEU A 425 -1.37 -8.10 -22.38
C LEU A 425 -1.97 -8.51 -23.72
N VAL A 426 -3.22 -8.98 -23.70
CA VAL A 426 -3.97 -9.31 -24.91
C VAL A 426 -4.34 -8.02 -25.66
N ARG A 427 -4.02 -7.97 -26.96
CA ARG A 427 -4.25 -6.79 -27.82
C ARG A 427 -5.20 -7.09 -28.97
N ASN A 428 -5.97 -6.09 -29.38
CA ASN A 428 -6.84 -6.17 -30.56
C ASN A 428 -6.04 -5.89 -31.85
N SER A 429 -6.71 -5.97 -33.01
CA SER A 429 -6.11 -5.70 -34.33
C SER A 429 -5.53 -4.29 -34.50
N GLN A 430 -5.91 -3.34 -33.64
CA GLN A 430 -5.35 -1.98 -33.62
C GLN A 430 -4.14 -1.85 -32.67
N GLY A 431 -3.71 -2.93 -32.00
CA GLY A 431 -2.62 -2.95 -31.05
C GLY A 431 -2.98 -2.40 -29.66
N LEU A 432 -4.27 -2.16 -29.38
CA LEU A 432 -4.75 -1.68 -28.07
C LEU A 432 -5.11 -2.85 -27.15
N CYS A 433 -4.96 -2.67 -25.84
CA CYS A 433 -5.33 -3.69 -24.86
C CYS A 433 -6.85 -3.96 -24.88
N VAL A 434 -7.21 -5.25 -24.77
CA VAL A 434 -8.60 -5.68 -24.73
C VAL A 434 -9.14 -5.55 -23.30
N PRO A 435 -10.22 -4.76 -23.05
CA PRO A 435 -10.81 -4.68 -21.72
C PRO A 435 -11.53 -5.98 -21.33
N CYS A 436 -11.49 -6.34 -20.05
CA CYS A 436 -12.24 -7.45 -19.50
C CYS A 436 -13.74 -7.16 -19.49
N ARG A 437 -14.55 -8.21 -19.66
CA ARG A 437 -15.99 -8.20 -19.39
C ARG A 437 -16.23 -8.41 -17.89
N PRO A 438 -17.40 -8.05 -17.37
CA PRO A 438 -17.77 -8.41 -15.99
C PRO A 438 -17.68 -9.92 -15.75
N GLY A 439 -16.97 -10.32 -14.69
CA GLY A 439 -16.72 -11.70 -14.35
C GLY A 439 -15.42 -12.30 -14.95
N GLU A 440 -14.77 -11.60 -15.89
CA GLU A 440 -13.47 -12.04 -16.42
C GLU A 440 -12.32 -11.53 -15.54
N PRO A 441 -11.33 -12.37 -15.22
CA PRO A 441 -10.11 -11.93 -14.55
C PRO A 441 -9.27 -11.05 -15.48
N GLY A 442 -8.44 -10.18 -14.89
CA GLY A 442 -7.55 -9.33 -15.67
C GLY A 442 -6.68 -8.44 -14.82
N LEU A 443 -5.75 -7.77 -15.47
CA LEU A 443 -4.80 -6.88 -14.83
C LEU A 443 -5.38 -5.46 -14.71
N LEU A 444 -5.34 -4.89 -13.50
CA LEU A 444 -5.75 -3.51 -13.28
C LEU A 444 -4.69 -2.55 -13.83
N VAL A 445 -5.13 -1.60 -14.64
CA VAL A 445 -4.26 -0.58 -15.25
C VAL A 445 -4.80 0.82 -15.01
N GLY A 446 -3.89 1.78 -14.79
CA GLY A 446 -4.23 3.18 -14.62
C GLY A 446 -3.51 4.06 -15.65
N ARG A 447 -4.25 4.86 -16.42
CA ARG A 447 -3.66 5.75 -17.41
C ARG A 447 -2.74 6.76 -16.75
N ILE A 448 -1.50 6.86 -17.24
CA ILE A 448 -0.51 7.82 -16.77
C ILE A 448 -0.76 9.18 -17.40
N ASN A 449 -0.73 10.22 -16.58
CA ASN A 449 -0.64 11.61 -17.01
C ASN A 449 0.28 12.35 -16.03
N GLN A 450 1.48 12.67 -16.46
CA GLN A 450 2.50 13.28 -15.59
C GLN A 450 2.14 14.71 -15.13
N GLN A 451 1.24 15.39 -15.86
CA GLN A 451 0.76 16.73 -15.51
C GLN A 451 -0.40 16.72 -14.50
N ASP A 452 -1.09 15.58 -14.35
CA ASP A 452 -2.19 15.43 -13.40
C ASP A 452 -1.70 14.71 -12.13
N PRO A 453 -1.63 15.39 -10.97
CA PRO A 453 -1.12 14.78 -9.74
C PRO A 453 -1.93 13.57 -9.25
N LEU A 454 -3.17 13.39 -9.71
CA LEU A 454 -3.97 12.20 -9.42
C LEU A 454 -3.57 11.00 -10.29
N ARG A 455 -2.93 11.22 -11.43
CA ARG A 455 -2.60 10.19 -12.44
C ARG A 455 -1.11 10.05 -12.69
N ARG A 456 -0.31 10.85 -12.01
CA ARG A 456 1.14 10.83 -12.11
C ARG A 456 1.68 9.49 -11.57
N PHE A 457 2.66 8.94 -12.26
CA PHE A 457 3.44 7.80 -11.84
C PHE A 457 4.89 8.24 -11.62
N ASP A 458 5.37 8.19 -10.37
CA ASP A 458 6.69 8.68 -9.98
C ASP A 458 7.77 7.58 -10.07
N GLY A 459 7.35 6.31 -10.13
CA GLY A 459 8.23 5.17 -10.34
C GLY A 459 9.05 4.78 -9.11
N TYR A 460 10.19 4.16 -9.39
CA TYR A 460 11.16 3.69 -8.42
C TYR A 460 12.50 4.41 -8.61
N ALA A 461 13.39 4.31 -7.65
CA ALA A 461 14.78 4.78 -7.78
C ALA A 461 15.46 4.11 -8.99
N SER A 462 15.20 2.83 -9.24
CA SER A 462 15.64 2.11 -10.44
C SER A 462 14.74 2.41 -11.64
N GLN A 463 15.35 2.93 -12.72
CA GLN A 463 14.63 3.18 -13.98
C GLN A 463 14.12 1.90 -14.64
N ASP A 464 14.87 0.80 -14.55
CA ASP A 464 14.44 -0.49 -15.13
C ASP A 464 13.23 -1.05 -14.40
N ALA A 465 13.19 -0.94 -13.06
CA ALA A 465 12.02 -1.31 -12.28
C ALA A 465 10.80 -0.45 -12.65
N THR A 466 11.02 0.83 -12.94
CA THR A 466 9.99 1.78 -13.39
C THR A 466 9.44 1.40 -14.77
N ARG A 467 10.32 1.12 -15.75
CA ARG A 467 9.92 0.74 -17.12
C ARG A 467 9.07 -0.53 -17.14
N LYS A 468 9.39 -1.53 -16.33
CA LYS A 468 8.65 -2.80 -16.21
C LYS A 468 7.20 -2.63 -15.73
N LYS A 469 6.86 -1.48 -15.15
CA LYS A 469 5.52 -1.15 -14.66
C LYS A 469 4.72 -0.28 -15.62
N ILE A 470 5.23 0.02 -16.81
CA ILE A 470 4.57 0.86 -17.80
C ILE A 470 4.23 0.02 -19.03
N ALA A 471 2.96 0.08 -19.43
CA ALA A 471 2.49 -0.42 -20.72
C ALA A 471 2.12 0.74 -21.64
N HIS A 472 2.32 0.55 -22.93
CA HIS A 472 1.97 1.53 -23.96
C HIS A 472 0.78 1.05 -24.79
N ASN A 473 0.05 2.01 -25.42
CA ASN A 473 -1.12 1.73 -26.26
C ASN A 473 -2.20 0.90 -25.52
N VAL A 474 -2.57 1.35 -24.32
CA VAL A 474 -3.52 0.61 -23.45
C VAL A 474 -4.96 1.03 -23.72
N PHE A 475 -5.27 2.34 -23.58
CA PHE A 475 -6.61 2.88 -23.77
C PHE A 475 -6.80 3.47 -25.17
N LYS A 476 -5.74 4.07 -25.71
CA LYS A 476 -5.67 4.66 -27.05
C LYS A 476 -4.22 4.63 -27.56
N LYS A 477 -4.02 4.86 -28.86
CA LYS A 477 -2.67 4.98 -29.43
C LYS A 477 -1.87 6.07 -28.74
N ASN A 478 -0.60 5.81 -28.51
CA ASN A 478 0.39 6.71 -27.90
C ASN A 478 0.07 7.09 -26.43
N ASP A 479 -0.71 6.31 -25.71
CA ASP A 479 -0.83 6.48 -24.25
C ASP A 479 0.07 5.52 -23.50
N SER A 480 0.22 5.79 -22.20
CA SER A 480 0.92 4.94 -21.25
C SER A 480 0.05 4.68 -20.05
N ALA A 481 0.15 3.49 -19.50
CA ALA A 481 -0.56 3.10 -18.28
C ALA A 481 0.37 2.35 -17.32
N TYR A 482 0.13 2.57 -16.04
CA TYR A 482 0.73 1.78 -14.97
C TYR A 482 0.06 0.40 -14.91
N LEU A 483 0.89 -0.63 -14.76
CA LEU A 483 0.47 -2.01 -14.54
C LEU A 483 0.49 -2.35 -13.06
N SER A 484 -0.65 -2.75 -12.51
CA SER A 484 -0.69 -3.26 -11.13
C SER A 484 0.11 -4.55 -11.00
N GLY A 485 0.48 -4.92 -9.76
CA GLY A 485 1.01 -6.25 -9.48
C GLY A 485 -0.11 -7.30 -9.50
N VAL A 486 0.26 -8.54 -9.68
CA VAL A 486 -0.64 -9.68 -9.41
C VAL A 486 -0.48 -10.01 -7.93
N GLU A 487 -1.55 -9.88 -7.17
CA GLU A 487 -1.61 -10.27 -5.76
C GLU A 487 -2.08 -11.72 -5.60
N GLY A 488 -1.83 -12.31 -4.44
CA GLY A 488 -2.27 -13.67 -4.12
C GLY A 488 -1.36 -14.77 -4.64
N LYS A 489 -0.11 -14.45 -5.03
CA LYS A 489 0.89 -15.47 -5.36
C LYS A 489 1.77 -15.74 -4.16
N ALA A 490 1.78 -17.00 -3.72
CA ALA A 490 2.77 -17.50 -2.78
C ALA A 490 4.07 -17.86 -3.51
N GLY A 491 5.22 -17.56 -2.91
CA GLY A 491 6.51 -17.93 -3.48
C GLY A 491 6.71 -19.45 -3.47
N MET A 492 6.99 -20.06 -4.62
CA MET A 492 7.38 -21.45 -4.72
C MET A 492 8.80 -21.56 -5.29
N ALA A 493 9.66 -22.35 -4.66
CA ALA A 493 10.94 -22.75 -5.20
C ALA A 493 10.86 -24.17 -5.75
N ALA A 494 11.21 -24.36 -7.03
CA ALA A 494 11.39 -25.68 -7.61
C ALA A 494 12.87 -26.06 -7.52
N ILE A 495 13.14 -27.24 -6.98
CA ILE A 495 14.47 -27.79 -6.73
C ILE A 495 14.61 -29.08 -7.55
N ALA A 496 15.66 -29.13 -8.38
CA ALA A 496 16.03 -30.36 -9.06
C ALA A 496 16.85 -31.22 -8.11
N ASP A 497 16.31 -32.36 -7.71
CA ASP A 497 17.02 -33.34 -6.89
C ASP A 497 17.11 -34.65 -7.65
N THR A 498 18.17 -34.78 -8.47
CA THR A 498 18.42 -35.97 -9.29
C THR A 498 18.87 -37.18 -8.48
N MET A 499 19.32 -36.97 -7.24
CA MET A 499 19.84 -38.03 -6.36
C MET A 499 18.87 -38.47 -5.27
N GLY A 500 17.73 -37.75 -5.08
CA GLY A 500 16.78 -38.02 -3.99
C GLY A 500 17.36 -37.75 -2.60
N SER A 501 18.34 -36.81 -2.51
CA SER A 501 19.08 -36.54 -1.29
C SER A 501 18.70 -35.21 -0.61
N PHE A 502 17.66 -34.55 -1.07
CA PHE A 502 17.25 -33.26 -0.56
C PHE A 502 16.83 -33.31 0.92
N ASP A 503 17.58 -32.62 1.76
CA ASP A 503 17.25 -32.46 3.17
C ASP A 503 16.46 -31.13 3.40
N CYS A 504 15.17 -31.29 3.59
CA CYS A 504 14.25 -30.19 3.83
C CYS A 504 14.56 -29.42 5.12
N THR A 505 15.09 -30.09 6.13
CA THR A 505 15.44 -29.48 7.44
C THR A 505 16.73 -28.66 7.32
N ALA A 506 17.74 -29.20 6.66
CA ALA A 506 18.98 -28.47 6.39
C ALA A 506 18.72 -27.24 5.50
N PHE A 507 17.89 -27.41 4.46
CA PHE A 507 17.46 -26.30 3.60
C PHE A 507 16.74 -25.21 4.39
N PHE A 508 15.82 -25.57 5.28
CA PHE A 508 15.10 -24.58 6.10
C PHE A 508 16.04 -23.79 7.01
N ARG A 509 17.00 -24.44 7.66
CA ARG A 509 18.01 -23.75 8.49
C ARG A 509 18.80 -22.74 7.67
N GLU A 510 19.22 -23.11 6.46
CA GLU A 510 19.96 -22.21 5.59
C GLU A 510 19.10 -21.04 5.09
N VAL A 511 17.87 -21.31 4.67
CA VAL A 511 16.92 -20.28 4.27
C VAL A 511 16.60 -19.31 5.42
N GLN A 512 16.51 -19.82 6.65
CA GLN A 512 16.35 -18.96 7.84
C GLN A 512 17.57 -18.05 8.07
N ARG A 513 18.77 -18.57 7.78
CA ARG A 513 20.03 -17.85 7.96
C ARG A 513 20.21 -16.71 6.94
N VAL A 514 19.81 -16.93 5.68
CA VAL A 514 20.11 -16.00 4.58
C VAL A 514 18.92 -15.16 4.13
N LEU A 515 17.67 -15.57 4.36
CA LEU A 515 16.49 -14.87 3.88
C LEU A 515 15.59 -14.37 5.03
N PRO A 516 15.13 -13.12 4.95
CA PRO A 516 14.11 -12.62 5.86
C PRO A 516 12.79 -13.41 5.68
N PRO A 517 11.91 -13.48 6.71
CA PRO A 517 10.70 -14.32 6.68
C PRO A 517 9.83 -14.16 5.44
N TYR A 518 9.64 -12.93 4.96
CA TYR A 518 8.81 -12.63 3.78
C TYR A 518 9.42 -13.06 2.44
N ALA A 519 10.72 -13.33 2.39
CA ALA A 519 11.43 -13.75 1.17
C ALA A 519 11.63 -15.26 1.10
N ARG A 520 11.27 -15.99 2.15
CA ARG A 520 11.36 -17.45 2.19
C ARG A 520 10.32 -18.06 1.29
N PRO A 521 10.65 -19.10 0.49
CA PRO A 521 9.66 -19.83 -0.28
C PRO A 521 8.56 -20.37 0.64
N VAL A 522 7.31 -20.10 0.31
CA VAL A 522 6.16 -20.66 1.04
C VAL A 522 5.97 -22.13 0.67
N PHE A 523 6.24 -22.45 -0.61
CA PHE A 523 6.21 -23.83 -1.11
C PHE A 523 7.57 -24.24 -1.66
N LEU A 524 7.93 -25.50 -1.44
CA LEU A 524 9.01 -26.16 -2.14
C LEU A 524 8.42 -27.27 -3.00
N ARG A 525 8.92 -27.40 -4.21
CA ARG A 525 8.60 -28.49 -5.11
C ARG A 525 9.89 -29.20 -5.50
N ILE A 526 10.02 -30.45 -5.11
CA ILE A 526 11.18 -31.28 -5.36
C ILE A 526 10.87 -32.21 -6.54
N SER A 527 11.65 -32.06 -7.57
CA SER A 527 11.46 -32.81 -8.83
C SER A 527 12.79 -33.41 -9.25
N PRO A 528 12.82 -34.63 -9.83
CA PRO A 528 14.06 -35.21 -10.37
C PRO A 528 14.70 -34.32 -11.45
N HIS A 529 13.85 -33.64 -12.24
CA HIS A 529 14.28 -32.78 -13.33
C HIS A 529 13.43 -31.50 -13.37
N VAL A 530 14.05 -30.39 -13.74
CA VAL A 530 13.37 -29.11 -14.04
C VAL A 530 13.45 -28.90 -15.56
N ASP A 531 12.30 -28.68 -16.19
CA ASP A 531 12.23 -28.45 -17.64
C ASP A 531 12.99 -27.19 -18.03
N THR A 532 13.82 -27.28 -19.08
CA THR A 532 14.58 -26.15 -19.62
C THR A 532 14.30 -25.95 -21.11
N THR A 533 14.45 -24.74 -21.58
CA THR A 533 14.47 -24.44 -23.02
C THR A 533 15.79 -24.94 -23.65
N GLY A 534 15.85 -25.00 -24.98
CA GLY A 534 17.10 -25.30 -25.72
C GLY A 534 18.26 -24.33 -25.41
N THR A 535 18.00 -23.20 -24.73
CA THR A 535 18.99 -22.23 -24.23
C THR A 535 19.19 -22.31 -22.72
N PHE A 536 18.88 -23.43 -22.10
CA PHE A 536 19.02 -23.73 -20.66
C PHE A 536 18.23 -22.80 -19.72
N LYS A 537 17.18 -22.12 -20.20
CA LYS A 537 16.28 -21.35 -19.34
C LYS A 537 15.20 -22.25 -18.75
N ILE A 538 14.99 -22.18 -17.44
CA ILE A 538 13.96 -22.96 -16.74
C ILE A 538 12.56 -22.60 -17.28
N GLN A 539 11.80 -23.61 -17.69
CA GLN A 539 10.40 -23.48 -18.11
C GLN A 539 9.49 -23.55 -16.89
N LYS A 540 8.87 -22.42 -16.55
CA LYS A 540 8.05 -22.32 -15.33
C LYS A 540 6.56 -22.57 -15.56
N ILE A 541 6.10 -22.69 -16.82
CA ILE A 541 4.68 -22.75 -17.18
C ILE A 541 4.00 -23.97 -16.57
N ARG A 542 4.61 -25.15 -16.70
CA ARG A 542 4.09 -26.39 -16.10
C ARG A 542 4.00 -26.26 -14.58
N LEU A 543 5.09 -25.82 -13.94
CA LEU A 543 5.15 -25.60 -12.49
C LEU A 543 4.10 -24.61 -11.99
N GLN A 544 3.82 -23.55 -12.75
CA GLN A 544 2.80 -22.56 -12.40
C GLN A 544 1.37 -23.09 -12.56
N ARG A 545 1.12 -23.92 -13.59
CA ARG A 545 -0.19 -24.54 -13.84
C ARG A 545 -0.56 -25.57 -12.77
N GLU A 546 0.37 -26.46 -12.46
CA GLU A 546 0.18 -27.50 -11.46
C GLU A 546 0.18 -26.92 -10.03
N GLY A 547 0.91 -25.82 -9.81
CA GLY A 547 0.96 -25.11 -8.53
C GLY A 547 1.42 -26.02 -7.40
N TYR A 548 0.68 -26.00 -6.29
CA TYR A 548 0.92 -26.83 -5.11
C TYR A 548 -0.17 -27.89 -4.90
N ASP A 549 -0.95 -28.20 -5.94
CA ASP A 549 -1.98 -29.25 -5.89
C ASP A 549 -1.31 -30.64 -6.03
N PRO A 550 -1.30 -31.45 -4.96
CA PRO A 550 -0.64 -32.77 -5.00
C PRO A 550 -1.31 -33.77 -5.95
N ARG A 551 -2.53 -33.49 -6.40
CA ARG A 551 -3.28 -34.34 -7.35
C ARG A 551 -2.84 -34.14 -8.80
N LEU A 552 -2.18 -33.00 -9.09
CA LEU A 552 -1.78 -32.62 -10.45
C LEU A 552 -0.32 -32.96 -10.77
N THR A 553 0.44 -33.47 -9.80
CA THR A 553 1.87 -33.81 -9.98
C THR A 553 2.30 -34.94 -9.09
N THR A 554 3.33 -35.65 -9.52
CA THR A 554 4.02 -36.69 -8.74
C THR A 554 5.24 -36.15 -7.98
N ASP A 555 5.57 -34.87 -8.18
CA ASP A 555 6.67 -34.20 -7.45
C ASP A 555 6.32 -34.07 -5.97
N GLN A 556 7.32 -34.13 -5.10
CA GLN A 556 7.12 -33.86 -3.69
C GLN A 556 6.92 -32.35 -3.46
N ILE A 557 5.82 -31.98 -2.80
CA ILE A 557 5.52 -30.60 -2.47
C ILE A 557 5.57 -30.43 -0.96
N TYR A 558 6.22 -29.35 -0.50
CA TYR A 558 6.29 -28.98 0.90
C TYR A 558 5.75 -27.56 1.10
N PHE A 559 5.09 -27.35 2.21
CA PHE A 559 4.55 -26.07 2.66
C PHE A 559 5.29 -25.59 3.90
N LEU A 560 5.69 -24.31 3.93
CA LEU A 560 6.32 -23.70 5.09
C LEU A 560 5.26 -23.40 6.17
N ASN A 561 5.16 -24.26 7.16
CA ASN A 561 4.38 -24.00 8.36
C ASN A 561 5.17 -23.04 9.28
N ALA A 562 4.86 -21.74 9.17
CA ALA A 562 5.55 -20.72 9.94
C ALA A 562 5.36 -20.86 11.47
N ARG A 563 4.26 -21.49 11.91
CA ARG A 563 3.99 -21.75 13.33
C ARG A 563 4.79 -22.93 13.86
N ALA A 564 4.89 -23.99 13.07
CA ALA A 564 5.68 -25.15 13.40
C ALA A 564 7.19 -24.92 13.16
N GLY A 565 7.57 -23.88 12.43
CA GLY A 565 8.95 -23.55 12.12
C GLY A 565 9.64 -24.60 11.23
N ARG A 566 8.90 -25.20 10.30
CA ARG A 566 9.42 -26.24 9.41
C ARG A 566 8.61 -26.32 8.10
N TYR A 567 9.17 -26.99 7.10
CA TYR A 567 8.43 -27.42 5.95
C TYR A 567 7.70 -28.73 6.22
N GLU A 568 6.44 -28.83 5.82
CA GLU A 568 5.57 -30.00 5.97
C GLU A 568 5.14 -30.48 4.58
N ALA A 569 5.13 -31.80 4.36
CA ALA A 569 4.70 -32.35 3.08
C ALA A 569 3.22 -32.00 2.81
N VAL A 570 2.91 -31.59 1.58
CA VAL A 570 1.55 -31.24 1.17
C VAL A 570 0.85 -32.51 0.69
N ASP A 571 -0.07 -33.00 1.48
CA ASP A 571 -1.07 -34.00 1.11
C ASP A 571 -2.41 -33.33 0.74
N GLU A 572 -3.43 -34.11 0.40
CA GLU A 572 -4.75 -33.57 0.03
C GLU A 572 -5.44 -32.87 1.19
N GLU A 573 -5.23 -33.31 2.42
CA GLU A 573 -5.84 -32.69 3.62
C GLU A 573 -5.24 -31.31 3.86
N LEU A 574 -3.93 -31.19 3.86
CA LEU A 574 -3.23 -29.92 4.00
C LEU A 574 -3.51 -28.99 2.82
N TYR A 575 -3.57 -29.52 1.59
CA TYR A 575 -3.96 -28.74 0.42
C TYR A 575 -5.35 -28.13 0.59
N ASN A 576 -6.35 -28.91 0.98
CA ASN A 576 -7.71 -28.44 1.21
C ASN A 576 -7.75 -27.41 2.37
N ALA A 577 -6.99 -27.64 3.44
CA ALA A 577 -6.89 -26.69 4.55
C ALA A 577 -6.31 -25.33 4.12
N ILE A 578 -5.35 -25.31 3.20
CA ILE A 578 -4.77 -24.10 2.63
C ILE A 578 -5.78 -23.38 1.72
N VAL A 579 -6.43 -24.12 0.81
CA VAL A 579 -7.42 -23.55 -0.14
C VAL A 579 -8.63 -22.97 0.59
N GLU A 580 -9.11 -23.62 1.63
CA GLU A 580 -10.22 -23.14 2.46
C GLU A 580 -9.80 -22.03 3.44
N GLY A 581 -8.53 -21.66 3.51
CA GLY A 581 -8.02 -20.61 4.38
C GLY A 581 -7.91 -21.01 5.85
N ARG A 582 -7.97 -22.30 6.19
CA ARG A 582 -7.73 -22.82 7.55
C ARG A 582 -6.25 -22.79 7.92
N MET A 583 -5.37 -22.81 6.92
CA MET A 583 -3.92 -22.58 7.07
C MET A 583 -3.53 -21.24 6.47
N SER A 584 -2.58 -20.57 7.11
CA SER A 584 -2.05 -19.27 6.65
C SER A 584 -0.92 -19.48 5.64
N LEU A 585 -1.00 -18.83 4.51
CA LEU A 585 0.09 -18.72 3.53
C LEU A 585 1.08 -17.63 3.93
#